data_b3d603aff53183b2f6aaf54ab3780f10
#
_entry.id   b3d603aff53183b2f6aaf54ab3780f10
#
_cell.length_a   1.000
_cell.length_b   1.000
_cell.length_c   1.000
_cell.angle_alpha   90.00
_cell.angle_beta   90.00
_cell.angle_gamma   90.00
#
_symmetry.space_group_name_H-M   'P 1'
#
loop_
_entity.id
_entity.type
_entity.pdbx_description
1 polymer ?
#
loop_
_entity_poly.entity_id
_entity_poly.type
_entity_poly.pdbx_seq_one_letter_code
_entity_poly.pdbx_strand_id
1 'polypeptide(L)'
;LSKMKTVASAVEQYIKSKPFLQTALSQGIINLTSLARVIRKDIQSETSTREVRNGAIVMALKRLSVDMEFRSTHRIVKVLKNIGDIIVRSNLTDYTFLLSDTFMNNQAELLQKIRNNKDAFYAATRGVNETNLIVSSTMESLVEDIFKKERLLHKFTNLGAISVKLPEENI
;
A
#
# COMPACT_ATOMS: atom_id res chain seq x y z
N LEU A 1 5.85 36.99 2.16
CA LEU A 1 4.46 37.37 2.39
C LEU A 1 3.58 36.09 2.32
N SER A 2 3.21 35.57 3.50
CA SER A 2 2.30 34.39 3.58
C SER A 2 0.94 34.79 2.98
N LYS A 3 0.54 34.12 1.92
CA LYS A 3 -0.75 34.36 1.27
C LYS A 3 -1.85 33.98 2.27
N MET A 4 -2.63 34.96 2.73
CA MET A 4 -3.75 34.76 3.67
C MET A 4 -4.71 33.70 3.11
N LYS A 5 -4.95 32.64 3.90
CA LYS A 5 -5.80 31.51 3.48
C LYS A 5 -7.28 31.81 3.74
N THR A 6 -8.13 31.35 2.84
CA THR A 6 -9.57 31.28 3.09
C THR A 6 -9.91 30.13 4.02
N VAL A 7 -11.06 30.16 4.69
CA VAL A 7 -11.54 29.06 5.55
C VAL A 7 -11.58 27.73 4.77
N ALA A 8 -12.04 27.76 3.51
CA ALA A 8 -12.09 26.56 2.66
C ALA A 8 -10.70 25.97 2.39
N SER A 9 -9.72 26.85 2.04
CA SER A 9 -8.34 26.42 1.78
C SER A 9 -7.64 25.89 3.03
N ALA A 10 -7.88 26.52 4.20
CA ALA A 10 -7.33 26.03 5.46
C ALA A 10 -7.90 24.66 5.84
N VAL A 11 -9.21 24.47 5.70
CA VAL A 11 -9.88 23.17 5.93
C VAL A 11 -9.34 22.10 4.99
N GLU A 12 -9.21 22.40 3.69
CA GLU A 12 -8.66 21.46 2.71
C GLU A 12 -7.25 21.04 3.08
N GLN A 13 -6.38 21.98 3.43
CA GLN A 13 -5.01 21.68 3.81
C GLN A 13 -4.93 20.88 5.11
N TYR A 14 -5.75 21.22 6.10
CA TYR A 14 -5.85 20.47 7.36
C TYR A 14 -6.23 19.00 7.12
N ILE A 15 -7.24 18.77 6.30
CA ILE A 15 -7.68 17.41 5.97
C ILE A 15 -6.61 16.67 5.16
N LYS A 16 -6.00 17.31 4.16
CA LYS A 16 -4.94 16.69 3.35
C LYS A 16 -3.71 16.29 4.15
N SER A 17 -3.40 16.97 5.24
CA SER A 17 -2.28 16.62 6.12
C SER A 17 -2.57 15.39 7.01
N LYS A 18 -3.81 14.88 7.02
CA LYS A 18 -4.26 13.80 7.91
C LYS A 18 -4.96 12.68 7.12
N PRO A 19 -4.23 11.67 6.63
CA PRO A 19 -4.77 10.62 5.74
C PRO A 19 -6.00 9.91 6.30
N PHE A 20 -6.06 9.64 7.60
CA PHE A 20 -7.21 9.00 8.23
C PHE A 20 -8.48 9.86 8.17
N LEU A 21 -8.36 11.20 8.27
CA LEU A 21 -9.50 12.12 8.12
C LEU A 21 -9.95 12.18 6.66
N GLN A 22 -9.01 12.12 5.70
CA GLN A 22 -9.35 12.04 4.28
C GLN A 22 -10.22 10.82 3.99
N THR A 23 -9.79 9.66 4.47
CA THR A 23 -10.54 8.41 4.29
C THR A 23 -11.92 8.48 4.96
N ALA A 24 -11.98 8.88 6.21
CA ALA A 24 -13.25 8.98 6.96
C ALA A 24 -14.22 9.99 6.34
N LEU A 25 -13.69 11.09 5.80
CA LEU A 25 -14.49 12.13 5.14
C LEU A 25 -15.02 11.64 3.77
N SER A 26 -14.18 10.98 2.96
CA SER A 26 -14.58 10.45 1.66
C SER A 26 -15.60 9.32 1.76
N GLN A 27 -15.56 8.54 2.84
CA GLN A 27 -16.51 7.46 3.12
C GLN A 27 -17.79 7.93 3.83
N GLY A 28 -17.87 9.22 4.21
CA GLY A 28 -19.05 9.76 4.89
C GLY A 28 -19.28 9.24 6.31
N ILE A 29 -18.27 8.61 6.93
CA ILE A 29 -18.38 8.00 8.27
C ILE A 29 -18.07 8.97 9.42
N ILE A 30 -17.78 10.25 9.11
CA ILE A 30 -17.43 11.26 10.10
C ILE A 30 -18.55 12.28 10.31
N ASN A 31 -18.83 12.63 11.56
CA ASN A 31 -19.75 13.71 11.86
C ASN A 31 -19.10 15.07 11.61
N LEU A 32 -19.52 15.75 10.53
CA LEU A 32 -18.93 17.02 10.08
C LEU A 32 -19.05 18.13 11.12
N THR A 33 -20.15 18.17 11.89
CA THR A 33 -20.37 19.18 12.94
C THR A 33 -19.41 18.98 14.11
N SER A 34 -19.20 17.74 14.51
CA SER A 34 -18.26 17.39 15.57
C SER A 34 -16.82 17.67 15.14
N LEU A 35 -16.46 17.28 13.91
CA LEU A 35 -15.14 17.57 13.36
C LEU A 35 -14.91 19.09 13.30
N ALA A 36 -15.87 19.87 12.82
CA ALA A 36 -15.76 21.33 12.72
C ALA A 36 -15.46 21.98 14.07
N ARG A 37 -16.07 21.50 15.16
CA ARG A 37 -15.80 22.00 16.53
C ARG A 37 -14.36 21.70 16.95
N VAL A 38 -13.87 20.50 16.65
CA VAL A 38 -12.52 20.04 17.02
C VAL A 38 -11.47 20.89 16.31
N ILE A 39 -11.60 21.07 14.98
CA ILE A 39 -10.57 21.74 14.17
C ILE A 39 -10.67 23.28 14.15
N ARG A 40 -11.73 23.86 14.73
CA ARG A 40 -12.01 25.29 14.65
C ARG A 40 -10.82 26.16 15.05
N LYS A 41 -10.15 25.81 16.16
CA LYS A 41 -8.99 26.59 16.67
C LYS A 41 -7.83 26.58 15.68
N ASP A 42 -7.55 25.43 15.10
CA ASP A 42 -6.47 25.26 14.12
C ASP A 42 -6.78 26.03 12.84
N ILE A 43 -8.01 25.96 12.35
CA ILE A 43 -8.46 26.72 11.17
C ILE A 43 -8.43 28.23 11.44
N GLN A 44 -8.84 28.67 12.64
CA GLN A 44 -8.80 30.07 13.02
C GLN A 44 -7.37 30.65 12.98
N SER A 45 -6.38 29.88 13.46
CA SER A 45 -4.97 30.33 13.46
C SER A 45 -4.35 30.45 12.07
N GLU A 46 -4.89 29.71 11.09
CA GLU A 46 -4.39 29.70 9.71
C GLU A 46 -5.11 30.67 8.75
N THR A 47 -6.19 31.30 9.22
CA THR A 47 -7.00 32.21 8.42
C THR A 47 -6.89 33.64 8.91
N SER A 48 -7.04 34.60 8.00
CA SER A 48 -7.12 36.03 8.33
C SER A 48 -8.52 36.47 8.80
N THR A 49 -9.48 35.55 8.80
CA THR A 49 -10.86 35.87 9.18
C THR A 49 -10.91 36.16 10.68
N ARG A 50 -11.49 37.31 11.07
CA ARG A 50 -11.57 37.76 12.46
C ARG A 50 -12.23 36.75 13.38
N GLU A 51 -13.21 36.00 12.86
CA GLU A 51 -13.87 34.90 13.57
C GLU A 51 -14.34 33.84 12.58
N VAL A 52 -13.87 32.60 12.76
CA VAL A 52 -14.30 31.45 11.96
C VAL A 52 -15.50 30.79 12.63
N ARG A 53 -16.64 30.76 11.93
CA ARG A 53 -17.86 30.11 12.39
C ARG A 53 -17.86 28.61 12.06
N ASN A 54 -18.36 27.77 12.97
CA ASN A 54 -18.45 26.33 12.74
C ASN A 54 -19.22 25.97 11.46
N GLY A 55 -20.28 26.73 11.11
CA GLY A 55 -21.03 26.51 9.87
C GLY A 55 -20.18 26.68 8.59
N ALA A 56 -19.23 27.63 8.58
CA ALA A 56 -18.33 27.82 7.44
C ALA A 56 -17.40 26.59 7.28
N ILE A 57 -16.90 26.05 8.39
CA ILE A 57 -16.07 24.83 8.39
C ILE A 57 -16.90 23.62 7.91
N VAL A 58 -18.13 23.43 8.45
CA VAL A 58 -19.02 22.35 8.03
C VAL A 58 -19.29 22.38 6.53
N MET A 59 -19.57 23.58 5.97
CA MET A 59 -19.80 23.73 4.54
C MET A 59 -18.55 23.43 3.72
N ALA A 60 -17.37 23.83 4.19
CA ALA A 60 -16.09 23.49 3.54
C ALA A 60 -15.83 21.98 3.56
N LEU A 61 -16.04 21.33 4.70
CA LEU A 61 -15.92 19.87 4.85
C LEU A 61 -16.89 19.11 3.94
N LYS A 62 -18.15 19.57 3.85
CA LYS A 62 -19.17 18.96 2.99
C LYS A 62 -18.79 19.03 1.50
N ARG A 63 -18.30 20.18 1.03
CA ARG A 63 -17.81 20.32 -0.35
C ARG A 63 -16.60 19.43 -0.60
N LEU A 64 -15.67 19.41 0.32
CA LEU A 64 -14.46 18.61 0.22
C LEU A 64 -14.78 17.11 0.19
N SER A 65 -15.76 16.61 0.96
CA SER A 65 -16.13 15.20 0.96
C SER A 65 -16.63 14.73 -0.41
N VAL A 66 -17.47 15.52 -1.07
CA VAL A 66 -17.99 15.21 -2.42
C VAL A 66 -16.84 15.20 -3.44
N ASP A 67 -15.96 16.21 -3.39
CA ASP A 67 -14.80 16.28 -4.29
C ASP A 67 -13.83 15.12 -4.08
N MET A 68 -13.61 14.69 -2.84
CA MET A 68 -12.71 13.58 -2.52
C MET A 68 -13.27 12.24 -2.96
N GLU A 69 -14.56 11.99 -2.74
CA GLU A 69 -15.23 10.79 -3.20
C GLU A 69 -15.13 10.64 -4.72
N PHE A 70 -15.46 11.70 -5.45
CA PHE A 70 -15.37 11.72 -6.92
C PHE A 70 -13.93 11.49 -7.41
N ARG A 71 -12.94 12.18 -6.84
CA ARG A 71 -11.53 12.05 -7.25
C ARG A 71 -10.96 10.68 -6.92
N SER A 72 -11.31 10.10 -5.76
CA SER A 72 -10.85 8.77 -5.37
C SER A 72 -11.39 7.72 -6.33
N THR A 73 -12.68 7.71 -6.60
CA THR A 73 -13.31 6.78 -7.54
C THR A 73 -12.72 6.93 -8.95
N HIS A 74 -12.55 8.16 -9.43
CA HIS A 74 -12.01 8.41 -10.76
C HIS A 74 -10.55 7.95 -10.92
N ARG A 75 -9.71 8.16 -9.88
CA ARG A 75 -8.33 7.65 -9.86
C ARG A 75 -8.29 6.13 -9.88
N ILE A 76 -9.08 5.46 -9.04
CA ILE A 76 -9.15 4.00 -9.00
C ILE A 76 -9.57 3.46 -10.37
N VAL A 77 -10.63 4.01 -10.98
CA VAL A 77 -11.10 3.60 -12.31
C VAL A 77 -10.02 3.83 -13.38
N LYS A 78 -9.30 4.95 -13.31
CA LYS A 78 -8.20 5.23 -14.24
C LYS A 78 -7.06 4.22 -14.12
N VAL A 79 -6.65 3.89 -12.88
CA VAL A 79 -5.62 2.87 -12.63
C VAL A 79 -6.09 1.50 -13.12
N LEU A 80 -7.34 1.11 -12.81
CA LEU A 80 -7.90 -0.17 -13.24
C LEU A 80 -8.01 -0.30 -14.77
N LYS A 81 -8.32 0.78 -15.48
CA LYS A 81 -8.35 0.79 -16.96
C LYS A 81 -6.96 0.65 -17.59
N ASN A 82 -5.93 1.07 -16.89
CA ASN A 82 -4.55 1.05 -17.36
C ASN A 82 -3.73 -0.08 -16.72
N ILE A 83 -4.38 -1.02 -16.04
CA ILE A 83 -3.72 -2.26 -15.58
C ILE A 83 -3.21 -2.99 -16.83
N GLY A 84 -1.91 -3.31 -16.78
CA GLY A 84 -1.27 -4.13 -17.80
C GLY A 84 -1.63 -5.61 -17.66
N ASP A 85 -0.75 -6.49 -18.09
CA ASP A 85 -0.99 -7.92 -18.07
C ASP A 85 -1.26 -8.44 -16.66
N ILE A 86 -2.29 -9.26 -16.55
CA ILE A 86 -2.58 -10.05 -15.35
C ILE A 86 -2.07 -11.46 -15.60
N ILE A 87 -1.11 -11.90 -14.80
CA ILE A 87 -0.53 -13.22 -14.89
C ILE A 87 -1.02 -14.02 -13.68
N VAL A 88 -1.68 -15.14 -13.94
CA VAL A 88 -2.09 -16.12 -12.91
C VAL A 88 -1.12 -17.29 -12.95
N ARG A 89 -0.57 -17.65 -11.80
CA ARG A 89 0.28 -18.82 -11.60
C ARG A 89 -0.35 -19.74 -10.57
N SER A 90 -0.22 -21.05 -10.78
CA SER A 90 -0.64 -22.09 -9.84
C SER A 90 0.55 -22.97 -9.48
N ASN A 91 0.34 -23.89 -8.56
CA ASN A 91 1.35 -24.85 -8.11
C ASN A 91 2.62 -24.15 -7.58
N LEU A 92 2.43 -23.24 -6.65
CA LEU A 92 3.52 -22.54 -5.96
C LEU A 92 3.64 -23.08 -4.54
N THR A 93 4.87 -23.04 -4.02
CA THR A 93 5.20 -23.36 -2.63
C THR A 93 5.92 -22.19 -2.02
N ASP A 94 5.48 -21.79 -0.85
CA ASP A 94 6.01 -20.71 -0.05
C ASP A 94 6.76 -21.27 1.15
N TYR A 95 7.99 -20.85 1.32
CA TYR A 95 8.86 -21.17 2.44
C TYR A 95 9.22 -19.90 3.20
N THR A 96 9.11 -19.94 4.52
CA THR A 96 9.63 -18.89 5.40
C THR A 96 10.76 -19.47 6.24
N PHE A 97 11.96 -18.91 6.11
CA PHE A 97 13.15 -19.30 6.86
C PHE A 97 13.56 -18.21 7.84
N LEU A 98 14.11 -18.62 8.98
CA LEU A 98 14.83 -17.71 9.85
C LEU A 98 16.13 -17.29 9.14
N LEU A 99 16.44 -15.99 9.18
CA LEU A 99 17.63 -15.48 8.52
C LEU A 99 18.90 -16.02 9.21
N SER A 100 19.83 -16.50 8.39
CA SER A 100 21.14 -17.01 8.80
C SER A 100 22.25 -16.39 7.93
N ASP A 101 23.50 -16.53 8.35
CA ASP A 101 24.67 -16.08 7.59
C ASP A 101 24.89 -16.92 6.31
N THR A 102 24.39 -18.16 6.29
CA THR A 102 24.52 -19.09 5.14
C THR A 102 23.39 -18.94 4.14
N PHE A 103 22.28 -18.32 4.51
CA PHE A 103 21.08 -18.24 3.65
C PHE A 103 21.38 -17.64 2.29
N MET A 104 22.18 -16.57 2.22
CA MET A 104 22.49 -15.90 0.95
C MET A 104 23.31 -16.77 0.00
N ASN A 105 24.19 -17.62 0.53
CA ASN A 105 24.97 -18.56 -0.26
C ASN A 105 24.07 -19.65 -0.85
N ASN A 106 23.15 -20.18 -0.05
CA ASN A 106 22.16 -21.17 -0.49
C ASN A 106 21.22 -20.57 -1.54
N GLN A 107 20.82 -19.32 -1.36
CA GLN A 107 20.01 -18.60 -2.35
C GLN A 107 20.76 -18.41 -3.68
N ALA A 108 22.04 -18.06 -3.63
CA ALA A 108 22.88 -17.93 -4.83
C ALA A 108 23.03 -19.28 -5.55
N GLU A 109 23.20 -20.38 -4.81
CA GLU A 109 23.26 -21.74 -5.37
C GLU A 109 21.95 -22.10 -6.09
N LEU A 110 20.80 -21.84 -5.45
CA LEU A 110 19.50 -22.07 -6.06
C LEU A 110 19.36 -21.30 -7.36
N LEU A 111 19.69 -20.01 -7.38
CA LEU A 111 19.58 -19.16 -8.57
C LEU A 111 20.48 -19.67 -9.71
N GLN A 112 21.69 -20.16 -9.40
CA GLN A 112 22.57 -20.76 -10.40
C GLN A 112 21.97 -22.03 -11.03
N LYS A 113 21.33 -22.88 -10.23
CA LYS A 113 20.71 -24.12 -10.71
C LYS A 113 19.48 -23.87 -11.57
N ILE A 114 18.71 -22.81 -11.29
CA ILE A 114 17.48 -22.52 -12.03
C ILE A 114 17.65 -21.53 -13.18
N ARG A 115 18.84 -20.93 -13.37
CA ARG A 115 19.10 -19.86 -14.36
C ARG A 115 18.65 -20.15 -15.78
N ASN A 116 18.67 -21.43 -16.19
CA ASN A 116 18.29 -21.87 -17.54
C ASN A 116 16.85 -22.39 -17.63
N ASN A 117 16.12 -22.45 -16.50
CA ASN A 117 14.73 -22.88 -16.46
C ASN A 117 13.82 -21.67 -16.59
N LYS A 118 13.35 -21.43 -17.83
CA LYS A 118 12.47 -20.27 -18.13
C LYS A 118 11.08 -20.35 -17.48
N ASP A 119 10.65 -21.55 -17.15
CA ASP A 119 9.33 -21.80 -16.55
C ASP A 119 9.37 -21.75 -15.01
N ALA A 120 10.57 -21.69 -14.43
CA ALA A 120 10.73 -21.58 -12.98
C ALA A 120 10.21 -20.23 -12.48
N PHE A 121 9.24 -20.26 -11.60
CA PHE A 121 8.87 -19.09 -10.82
C PHE A 121 9.73 -19.04 -9.56
N TYR A 122 10.28 -17.87 -9.31
CA TYR A 122 11.06 -17.56 -8.14
C TYR A 122 10.76 -16.13 -7.68
N ALA A 123 10.40 -15.97 -6.42
CA ALA A 123 10.30 -14.68 -5.76
C ALA A 123 10.85 -14.83 -4.35
N ALA A 124 11.63 -13.85 -3.90
CA ALA A 124 12.16 -13.82 -2.53
C ALA A 124 12.04 -12.43 -1.94
N THR A 125 11.68 -12.39 -0.67
CA THR A 125 11.64 -11.17 0.13
C THR A 125 12.45 -11.39 1.40
N ARG A 126 13.38 -10.46 1.67
CA ARG A 126 14.20 -10.50 2.88
C ARG A 126 13.72 -9.46 3.88
N GLY A 127 13.29 -9.91 5.04
CA GLY A 127 13.00 -9.09 6.21
C GLY A 127 14.21 -8.90 7.11
N VAL A 128 13.99 -8.43 8.33
CA VAL A 128 15.05 -8.23 9.34
C VAL A 128 15.48 -9.57 9.94
N ASN A 129 14.52 -10.46 10.26
CA ASN A 129 14.78 -11.73 10.95
C ASN A 129 14.41 -12.94 10.09
N GLU A 130 13.64 -12.77 9.02
CA GLU A 130 13.06 -13.83 8.22
C GLU A 130 13.25 -13.55 6.74
N THR A 131 13.31 -14.60 5.96
CA THR A 131 13.27 -14.55 4.50
C THR A 131 12.17 -15.46 4.00
N ASN A 132 11.36 -14.90 3.09
CA ASN A 132 10.29 -15.64 2.42
C ASN A 132 10.77 -15.98 1.00
N LEU A 133 10.51 -17.22 0.57
CA LEU A 133 10.89 -17.76 -0.71
C LEU A 133 9.69 -18.46 -1.36
N ILE A 134 9.20 -17.93 -2.47
CA ILE A 134 8.10 -18.53 -3.24
C ILE A 134 8.67 -19.10 -4.53
N VAL A 135 8.41 -20.37 -4.77
CA VAL A 135 8.92 -21.10 -5.95
C VAL A 135 7.83 -21.96 -6.60
N SER A 136 8.04 -22.33 -7.87
CA SER A 136 7.23 -23.39 -8.48
C SER A 136 7.34 -24.69 -7.69
N SER A 137 6.25 -25.40 -7.44
CA SER A 137 6.25 -26.65 -6.64
C SER A 137 7.14 -27.74 -7.25
N THR A 138 7.43 -27.67 -8.55
CA THR A 138 8.41 -28.55 -9.21
C THR A 138 9.83 -28.41 -8.69
N MET A 139 10.11 -27.32 -7.95
CA MET A 139 11.44 -27.04 -7.37
C MET A 139 11.53 -27.41 -5.88
N GLU A 140 10.48 -27.99 -5.28
CA GLU A 140 10.47 -28.30 -3.84
C GLU A 140 11.66 -29.14 -3.42
N SER A 141 11.94 -30.25 -4.12
CA SER A 141 13.06 -31.14 -3.79
C SER A 141 14.42 -30.41 -3.84
N LEU A 142 14.58 -29.51 -4.81
CA LEU A 142 15.80 -28.74 -4.96
C LEU A 142 15.97 -27.72 -3.81
N VAL A 143 14.89 -27.04 -3.43
CA VAL A 143 14.89 -26.11 -2.31
C VAL A 143 15.17 -26.83 -1.01
N GLU A 144 14.52 -27.95 -0.76
CA GLU A 144 14.70 -28.75 0.46
C GLU A 144 16.12 -29.31 0.60
N ASP A 145 16.75 -29.70 -0.51
CA ASP A 145 18.16 -30.16 -0.47
C ASP A 145 19.14 -29.01 -0.18
N ILE A 146 18.99 -27.89 -0.88
CA ILE A 146 19.90 -26.74 -0.69
C ILE A 146 19.73 -26.12 0.68
N PHE A 147 18.49 -25.95 1.15
CA PHE A 147 18.19 -25.27 2.41
C PHE A 147 18.03 -26.22 3.61
N LYS A 148 18.43 -27.50 3.49
CA LYS A 148 18.27 -28.51 4.54
C LYS A 148 18.89 -28.18 5.90
N LYS A 149 19.87 -27.28 5.92
CA LYS A 149 20.54 -26.79 7.14
C LYS A 149 19.95 -25.50 7.68
N GLU A 150 19.07 -24.86 6.89
CA GLU A 150 18.41 -23.63 7.31
C GLU A 150 17.21 -23.92 8.19
N ARG A 151 16.90 -23.00 9.10
CA ARG A 151 15.75 -23.14 10.00
C ARG A 151 14.47 -22.72 9.28
N LEU A 152 13.71 -23.71 8.81
CA LEU A 152 12.38 -23.51 8.25
C LEU A 152 11.39 -23.16 9.37
N LEU A 153 10.64 -22.07 9.20
CA LEU A 153 9.58 -21.65 10.10
C LEU A 153 8.22 -22.10 9.59
N HIS A 154 7.95 -21.84 8.32
CA HIS A 154 6.68 -22.19 7.67
C HIS A 154 6.89 -22.70 6.25
N LYS A 155 6.03 -23.65 5.83
CA LYS A 155 5.90 -24.12 4.45
C LYS A 155 4.42 -24.20 4.09
N PHE A 156 4.02 -23.54 3.01
CA PHE A 156 2.69 -23.61 2.44
C PHE A 156 2.78 -24.10 1.00
N THR A 157 2.00 -25.12 0.66
CA THR A 157 1.99 -25.74 -0.68
C THR A 157 0.66 -25.49 -1.40
N ASN A 158 0.61 -25.82 -2.69
CA ASN A 158 -0.58 -25.67 -3.53
C ASN A 158 -1.12 -24.24 -3.58
N LEU A 159 -0.23 -23.27 -3.58
CA LEU A 159 -0.60 -21.86 -3.65
C LEU A 159 -0.78 -21.40 -5.10
N GLY A 160 -1.59 -20.36 -5.27
CA GLY A 160 -1.70 -19.59 -6.49
C GLY A 160 -1.25 -18.15 -6.28
N ALA A 161 -0.71 -17.53 -7.31
CA ALA A 161 -0.35 -16.11 -7.31
C ALA A 161 -1.01 -15.37 -8.48
N ILE A 162 -1.39 -14.14 -8.22
CA ILE A 162 -1.85 -13.20 -9.23
C ILE A 162 -0.85 -12.05 -9.26
N SER A 163 -0.17 -11.87 -10.40
CA SER A 163 0.74 -10.76 -10.63
C SER A 163 0.06 -9.74 -11.53
N VAL A 164 0.09 -8.48 -11.13
CA VAL A 164 -0.51 -7.38 -11.88
C VAL A 164 0.57 -6.35 -12.17
N LYS A 165 0.73 -6.00 -13.45
CA LYS A 165 1.61 -4.90 -13.84
C LYS A 165 0.86 -3.59 -13.68
N LEU A 166 1.28 -2.78 -12.72
CA LEU A 166 0.74 -1.44 -12.54
C LEU A 166 1.36 -0.47 -13.56
N PRO A 167 0.60 0.53 -14.05
CA PRO A 167 1.15 1.55 -14.93
C PRO A 167 2.22 2.38 -14.23
N GLU A 168 3.25 2.78 -14.99
CA GLU A 168 4.31 3.69 -14.52
C GLU A 168 3.80 5.14 -14.46
N GLU A 169 2.70 5.40 -13.80
CA GLU A 169 2.30 6.78 -13.51
C GLU A 169 2.93 7.18 -12.18
N ASN A 170 3.77 8.22 -12.24
CA ASN A 170 4.38 8.87 -11.09
C ASN A 170 3.33 9.09 -9.99
N ILE A 171 3.59 8.47 -8.85
CA ILE A 171 2.87 8.68 -7.59
C ILE A 171 3.22 10.07 -7.08
#